data_04d2bc154175d4f3a02c27dd2080ee49
#
_entry.id   04d2bc154175d4f3a02c27dd2080ee49
#
_cell.length_a   1.000
_cell.length_b   1.000
_cell.length_c   1.000
_cell.angle_alpha   90.00
_cell.angle_beta   90.00
_cell.angle_gamma   90.00
#
_symmetry.space_group_name_H-M   'P 1'
#
loop_
_entity.id
_entity.type
_entity.pdbx_description
1 polymer ?
#
loop_
_entity_poly.entity_id
_entity_poly.type
_entity_poly.pdbx_seq_one_letter_code
_entity_poly.pdbx_strand_id
1 'polypeptide(L)'
;MLDILYRDDWLIAIQKPSGLLVHRSPIAAHEERFAVQLLRDQIGHRVFPAHRLDRGTSGVLLFALDREVARTLAQRFESQAVDKRYLAIVRGHPPEHGLIDHALVRRLDPVEVSRGKGTGARDTLPEDVDDADAAEGAACAAVPVAQLARTRYRRLATVELPHAVDRYPTSRYALVELLPETGRRHQLRRHLKHIAHPIIGDATYGKGRHNRQFQALFGSHRLLLACTRLALAHPVTHAALEIVAPPAEDFAVVACALGWEAALASAAAQADAFGAQSPFPAPRSLDAANDPTRHSR
;
A
#
# COMPACT_ATOMS: atom_id res chain seq x y z
N MET A 1 -6.83 16.19 14.66
CA MET A 1 -7.27 14.85 15.10
C MET A 1 -7.22 13.93 13.89
N LEU A 2 -7.01 12.62 14.11
CA LEU A 2 -7.11 11.59 13.07
C LEU A 2 -8.54 11.05 13.05
N ASP A 3 -9.09 10.82 11.85
CA ASP A 3 -10.42 10.27 11.69
C ASP A 3 -10.42 8.78 12.04
N ILE A 4 -11.22 8.38 13.03
CA ILE A 4 -11.35 7.00 13.47
C ILE A 4 -12.43 6.33 12.63
N LEU A 5 -12.05 5.26 11.90
CA LEU A 5 -12.93 4.47 11.04
C LEU A 5 -13.60 3.32 11.79
N TYR A 6 -12.88 2.76 12.78
CA TYR A 6 -13.32 1.62 13.56
C TYR A 6 -12.65 1.67 14.94
N ARG A 7 -13.36 1.24 15.98
CA ARG A 7 -12.80 1.05 17.32
C ARG A 7 -13.62 0.04 18.12
N ASP A 8 -12.94 -0.87 18.79
CA ASP A 8 -13.46 -1.72 19.85
C ASP A 8 -12.45 -1.82 21.01
N ASP A 9 -12.57 -2.84 21.86
CA ASP A 9 -11.69 -3.02 23.03
C ASP A 9 -10.25 -3.45 22.65
N TRP A 10 -10.01 -3.94 21.43
CA TRP A 10 -8.74 -4.51 21.00
C TRP A 10 -8.10 -3.81 19.80
N LEU A 11 -8.93 -3.20 18.97
CA LEU A 11 -8.51 -2.64 17.68
C LEU A 11 -8.95 -1.18 17.54
N ILE A 12 -8.16 -0.44 16.80
CA ILE A 12 -8.54 0.88 16.30
C ILE A 12 -8.01 1.06 14.89
N ALA A 13 -8.82 1.57 13.99
CA ALA A 13 -8.42 1.92 12.64
C ALA A 13 -8.68 3.40 12.36
N ILE A 14 -7.77 4.01 11.64
CA ILE A 14 -7.86 5.42 11.25
C ILE A 14 -7.83 5.59 9.74
N GLN A 15 -8.36 6.71 9.26
CA GLN A 15 -8.05 7.24 7.94
C GLN A 15 -6.70 7.96 7.99
N LYS A 16 -5.62 7.30 7.59
CA LYS A 16 -4.30 7.96 7.51
C LYS A 16 -4.32 9.00 6.38
N PRO A 17 -4.02 10.26 6.62
CA PRO A 17 -3.84 11.23 5.54
C PRO A 17 -2.57 10.94 4.73
N SER A 18 -2.55 11.40 3.48
CA SER A 18 -1.31 11.43 2.67
C SER A 18 -0.27 12.36 3.34
N GLY A 19 1.00 12.03 3.20
CA GLY A 19 2.10 12.81 3.78
C GLY A 19 2.45 12.48 5.22
N LEU A 20 1.58 11.77 5.97
CA LEU A 20 1.84 11.38 7.36
C LEU A 20 2.59 10.04 7.41
N LEU A 21 3.71 10.00 8.14
CA LEU A 21 4.44 8.76 8.45
C LEU A 21 3.70 7.95 9.53
N VAL A 22 3.85 6.62 9.49
CA VAL A 22 3.23 5.74 10.49
C VAL A 22 3.95 5.86 11.83
N HIS A 23 5.28 5.75 11.84
CA HIS A 23 6.12 5.84 13.04
C HIS A 23 7.46 6.50 12.73
N ARG A 24 8.18 6.86 13.78
CA ARG A 24 9.48 7.52 13.69
C ARG A 24 10.52 6.57 13.08
N SER A 25 11.32 7.06 12.16
CA SER A 25 12.48 6.35 11.63
C SER A 25 13.75 7.23 11.73
N PRO A 26 14.94 6.63 11.75
CA PRO A 26 16.20 7.39 11.80
C PRO A 26 16.39 8.33 10.62
N ILE A 27 15.85 8.00 9.43
CA ILE A 27 15.97 8.84 8.23
C ILE A 27 14.95 9.99 8.26
N ALA A 28 13.83 9.84 8.96
CA ALA A 28 12.83 10.88 9.16
C ALA A 28 13.04 11.63 10.49
N ALA A 29 14.31 11.84 10.89
CA ALA A 29 14.66 12.50 12.16
C ALA A 29 14.13 13.95 12.25
N HIS A 30 13.86 14.58 11.12
CA HIS A 30 13.32 15.95 11.04
C HIS A 30 11.79 16.01 11.11
N GLU A 31 11.11 14.86 11.02
CA GLU A 31 9.66 14.81 11.14
C GLU A 31 9.25 14.72 12.61
N GLU A 32 8.26 15.52 12.99
CA GLU A 32 7.76 15.58 14.38
C GLU A 32 6.42 14.88 14.55
N ARG A 33 5.73 14.56 13.47
CA ARG A 33 4.36 14.04 13.50
C ARG A 33 4.27 12.66 12.88
N PHE A 34 3.84 11.68 13.68
CA PHE A 34 3.67 10.29 13.27
C PHE A 34 2.29 9.78 13.69
N ALA A 35 1.67 8.92 12.88
CA ALA A 35 0.33 8.40 13.14
C ALA A 35 0.23 7.71 14.51
N VAL A 36 1.24 6.91 14.89
CA VAL A 36 1.29 6.24 16.20
C VAL A 36 1.22 7.24 17.35
N GLN A 37 1.99 8.33 17.29
CA GLN A 37 2.03 9.33 18.36
C GLN A 37 0.73 10.14 18.41
N LEU A 38 0.27 10.62 17.23
CA LEU A 38 -0.96 11.39 17.15
C LEU A 38 -2.17 10.60 17.64
N LEU A 39 -2.26 9.32 17.27
CA LEU A 39 -3.37 8.47 17.69
C LEU A 39 -3.28 8.16 19.20
N ARG A 40 -2.08 7.82 19.70
CA ARG A 40 -1.84 7.61 21.14
C ARG A 40 -2.29 8.82 21.95
N ASP A 41 -1.89 10.01 21.54
CA ASP A 41 -2.19 11.24 22.28
C ASP A 41 -3.68 11.61 22.16
N GLN A 42 -4.31 11.29 21.04
CA GLN A 42 -5.74 11.52 20.79
C GLN A 42 -6.63 10.66 21.69
N ILE A 43 -6.25 9.38 21.94
CA ILE A 43 -7.09 8.44 22.67
C ILE A 43 -6.59 8.19 24.11
N GLY A 44 -5.43 8.75 24.48
CA GLY A 44 -4.81 8.56 25.80
C GLY A 44 -4.32 7.13 26.06
N HIS A 45 -4.14 6.31 25.00
CA HIS A 45 -3.78 4.90 25.13
C HIS A 45 -2.70 4.51 24.11
N ARG A 46 -1.80 3.61 24.53
CA ARG A 46 -0.75 3.10 23.65
C ARG A 46 -1.35 2.28 22.51
N VAL A 47 -0.83 2.49 21.29
CA VAL A 47 -1.28 1.78 20.09
C VAL A 47 -0.10 1.09 19.39
N PHE A 48 -0.37 -0.02 18.71
CA PHE A 48 0.60 -0.85 18.01
C PHE A 48 0.14 -1.00 16.56
N PRO A 49 0.90 -0.49 15.57
CA PRO A 49 0.51 -0.62 14.17
C PRO A 49 0.53 -2.08 13.73
N ALA A 50 -0.56 -2.55 13.13
CA ALA A 50 -0.68 -3.91 12.60
C ALA A 50 0.00 -4.07 11.23
N HIS A 51 0.07 -2.98 10.47
CA HIS A 51 0.72 -2.89 9.17
C HIS A 51 1.18 -1.46 8.92
N ARG A 52 1.78 -1.25 7.76
CA ARG A 52 2.24 0.08 7.34
C ARG A 52 1.60 0.52 6.04
N LEU A 53 1.50 1.82 5.88
CA LEU A 53 1.28 2.50 4.60
C LEU A 53 2.48 3.41 4.34
N ASP A 54 2.88 3.55 3.07
CA ASP A 54 3.90 4.53 2.67
C ASP A 54 3.48 5.95 3.10
N ARG A 55 4.44 6.85 3.28
CA ARG A 55 4.17 8.25 3.64
C ARG A 55 3.09 8.89 2.76
N GLY A 56 3.23 8.75 1.43
CA GLY A 56 2.31 9.32 0.45
C GLY A 56 0.98 8.59 0.31
N THR A 57 0.86 7.34 0.80
CA THR A 57 -0.37 6.56 0.72
C THR A 57 -1.35 6.98 1.80
N SER A 58 -2.61 7.21 1.44
CA SER A 58 -3.70 7.49 2.40
C SER A 58 -4.58 6.26 2.62
N GLY A 59 -5.52 6.34 3.59
CA GLY A 59 -6.57 5.35 3.78
C GLY A 59 -6.43 4.52 5.05
N VAL A 60 -7.00 3.32 5.07
CA VAL A 60 -7.14 2.48 6.27
C VAL A 60 -5.78 2.11 6.84
N LEU A 61 -5.54 2.50 8.09
CA LEU A 61 -4.39 2.07 8.89
C LEU A 61 -4.90 1.48 10.20
N LEU A 62 -4.62 0.20 10.43
CA LEU A 62 -5.09 -0.59 11.57
C LEU A 62 -4.04 -0.67 12.66
N PHE A 63 -4.47 -0.52 13.91
CA PHE A 63 -3.66 -0.68 15.11
C PHE A 63 -4.33 -1.66 16.07
N ALA A 64 -3.50 -2.35 16.86
CA ALA A 64 -3.94 -3.04 18.06
C ALA A 64 -3.82 -2.12 19.28
N LEU A 65 -4.70 -2.31 20.27
CA LEU A 65 -4.63 -1.63 21.57
C LEU A 65 -3.82 -2.44 22.59
N ASP A 66 -3.51 -3.70 22.28
CA ASP A 66 -2.75 -4.60 23.12
C ASP A 66 -1.62 -5.26 22.32
N ARG A 67 -0.52 -5.63 23.01
CA ARG A 67 0.69 -6.21 22.37
C ARG A 67 0.47 -7.63 21.84
N GLU A 68 -0.32 -8.46 22.52
CA GLU A 68 -0.59 -9.83 22.09
C GLU A 68 -1.50 -9.82 20.85
N VAL A 69 -2.49 -8.95 20.83
CA VAL A 69 -3.34 -8.69 19.66
C VAL A 69 -2.49 -8.19 18.48
N ALA A 70 -1.50 -7.32 18.74
CA ALA A 70 -0.59 -6.85 17.70
C ALA A 70 0.23 -8.00 17.09
N ARG A 71 0.72 -8.95 17.89
CA ARG A 71 1.44 -10.13 17.38
C ARG A 71 0.54 -11.00 16.51
N THR A 72 -0.69 -11.26 16.96
CA THR A 72 -1.68 -12.02 16.17
C THR A 72 -1.97 -11.35 14.84
N LEU A 73 -2.15 -10.04 14.82
CA LEU A 73 -2.34 -9.28 13.58
C LEU A 73 -1.12 -9.35 12.67
N ALA A 74 0.10 -9.18 13.21
CA ALA A 74 1.33 -9.26 12.44
C ALA A 74 1.44 -10.62 11.73
N GLN A 75 1.14 -11.73 12.41
CA GLN A 75 1.11 -13.08 11.82
C GLN A 75 0.07 -13.18 10.69
N ARG A 76 -1.12 -12.55 10.83
CA ARG A 76 -2.16 -12.56 9.79
C ARG A 76 -1.74 -11.75 8.56
N PHE A 77 -1.06 -10.63 8.74
CA PHE A 77 -0.50 -9.86 7.62
C PHE A 77 0.63 -10.63 6.93
N GLU A 78 1.48 -11.30 7.69
CA GLU A 78 2.59 -12.11 7.17
C GLU A 78 2.09 -13.34 6.40
N SER A 79 1.10 -14.06 6.93
CA SER A 79 0.45 -15.20 6.28
C SER A 79 -0.51 -14.82 5.15
N GLN A 80 -0.63 -13.53 4.84
CA GLN A 80 -1.51 -13.02 3.79
C GLN A 80 -3.01 -13.27 4.04
N ALA A 81 -3.39 -13.47 5.30
CA ALA A 81 -4.78 -13.69 5.74
C ALA A 81 -5.56 -12.38 5.91
N VAL A 82 -5.14 -11.30 5.24
CA VAL A 82 -5.78 -9.99 5.24
C VAL A 82 -5.99 -9.54 3.81
N ASP A 83 -7.26 -9.37 3.41
CA ASP A 83 -7.60 -8.80 2.12
C ASP A 83 -7.45 -7.27 2.16
N LYS A 84 -6.79 -6.74 1.14
CA LYS A 84 -6.49 -5.31 1.01
C LYS A 84 -6.94 -4.81 -0.34
N ARG A 85 -7.64 -3.67 -0.36
CA ARG A 85 -7.96 -2.98 -1.61
C ARG A 85 -7.42 -1.57 -1.61
N TYR A 86 -6.90 -1.19 -2.76
CA TYR A 86 -6.38 0.15 -2.99
C TYR A 86 -6.99 0.72 -4.27
N LEU A 87 -7.11 2.03 -4.31
CA LEU A 87 -7.35 2.79 -5.52
C LEU A 87 -6.11 3.57 -5.90
N ALA A 88 -5.80 3.63 -7.19
CA ALA A 88 -4.71 4.45 -7.70
C ALA A 88 -5.10 5.14 -9.02
N ILE A 89 -4.60 6.35 -9.22
CA ILE A 89 -4.63 7.03 -10.52
C ILE A 89 -3.28 6.80 -11.19
N VAL A 90 -3.30 6.20 -12.38
CA VAL A 90 -2.10 5.78 -13.10
C VAL A 90 -2.00 6.44 -14.47
N ARG A 91 -0.78 6.55 -14.98
CA ARG A 91 -0.50 6.98 -16.35
C ARG A 91 -0.88 5.88 -17.35
N GLY A 92 -1.49 6.28 -18.45
CA GLY A 92 -1.86 5.40 -19.56
C GLY A 92 -3.15 4.61 -19.30
N HIS A 93 -3.48 3.74 -20.22
CA HIS A 93 -4.63 2.85 -20.16
C HIS A 93 -4.13 1.40 -20.02
N PRO A 94 -3.98 0.85 -18.81
CA PRO A 94 -3.68 -0.56 -18.64
C PRO A 94 -4.82 -1.42 -19.18
N PRO A 95 -4.60 -2.72 -19.46
CA PRO A 95 -5.68 -3.66 -19.73
C PRO A 95 -6.78 -3.59 -18.68
N GLU A 96 -8.00 -4.06 -19.00
CA GLU A 96 -9.16 -3.97 -18.11
C GLU A 96 -8.90 -4.65 -16.76
N HIS A 97 -8.21 -5.78 -16.77
CA HIS A 97 -7.76 -6.49 -15.58
C HIS A 97 -6.44 -7.22 -15.85
N GLY A 98 -5.75 -7.57 -14.80
CA GLY A 98 -4.51 -8.34 -14.92
C GLY A 98 -3.91 -8.75 -13.58
N LEU A 99 -2.92 -9.62 -13.69
CA LEU A 99 -2.07 -10.05 -12.58
C LEU A 99 -0.63 -9.59 -12.86
N ILE A 100 -0.07 -8.84 -11.92
CA ILE A 100 1.36 -8.50 -11.94
C ILE A 100 2.04 -9.51 -11.01
N ASP A 101 2.71 -10.49 -11.60
CA ASP A 101 3.53 -11.49 -10.92
C ASP A 101 4.99 -11.16 -11.21
N HIS A 102 5.57 -10.31 -10.38
CA HIS A 102 6.93 -9.80 -10.56
C HIS A 102 7.64 -9.71 -9.21
N ALA A 103 8.65 -10.56 -9.03
CA ALA A 103 9.43 -10.59 -7.81
C ALA A 103 10.16 -9.25 -7.58
N LEU A 104 10.15 -8.80 -6.34
CA LEU A 104 10.74 -7.52 -5.95
C LEU A 104 12.02 -7.76 -5.15
N VAL A 105 13.11 -7.20 -5.61
CA VAL A 105 14.36 -7.19 -4.85
C VAL A 105 14.16 -6.39 -3.57
N ARG A 106 14.52 -6.98 -2.41
CA ARG A 106 14.49 -6.28 -1.14
C ARG A 106 15.49 -5.12 -1.19
N ARG A 107 14.99 -3.90 -1.05
CA ARG A 107 15.85 -2.74 -0.82
C ARG A 107 16.14 -2.68 0.67
N LEU A 108 17.41 -2.89 1.04
CA LEU A 108 17.87 -2.70 2.41
C LEU A 108 17.88 -1.20 2.70
N ASP A 109 17.42 -0.83 3.88
CA ASP A 109 17.58 0.55 4.34
C ASP A 109 19.05 0.81 4.72
N PRO A 110 19.57 2.04 4.53
CA PRO A 110 20.93 2.38 4.94
C PRO A 110 21.22 2.04 6.41
N VAL A 111 20.19 2.03 7.27
CA VAL A 111 20.28 1.65 8.69
C VAL A 111 20.40 0.13 8.86
N GLU A 112 19.74 -0.69 8.06
CA GLU A 112 19.93 -2.17 8.08
C GLU A 112 21.35 -2.54 7.67
N VAL A 113 21.94 -1.80 6.72
CA VAL A 113 23.34 -1.99 6.27
C VAL A 113 24.32 -1.65 7.37
N SER A 114 24.06 -0.63 8.19
CA SER A 114 24.94 -0.25 9.32
C SER A 114 24.79 -1.18 10.53
N ARG A 115 23.62 -1.79 10.76
CA ARG A 115 23.41 -2.79 11.84
C ARG A 115 24.02 -4.15 11.55
N GLY A 116 24.21 -4.53 10.29
CA GLY A 116 24.87 -5.79 9.90
C GLY A 116 26.36 -5.89 10.29
N LYS A 117 26.95 -4.84 10.86
CA LYS A 117 28.32 -4.81 11.37
C LYS A 117 28.48 -4.99 12.89
N GLY A 118 27.39 -5.26 13.61
CA GLY A 118 27.41 -5.45 15.07
C GLY A 118 26.63 -6.67 15.50
N THR A 119 27.32 -7.64 16.06
CA THR A 119 26.75 -8.84 16.71
C THR A 119 25.89 -8.47 17.92
N GLY A 120 24.67 -8.97 18.00
CA GLY A 120 23.87 -8.94 19.23
C GLY A 120 22.38 -8.84 18.98
N ALA A 121 21.71 -9.98 19.12
CA ALA A 121 20.26 -10.09 19.11
C ALA A 121 19.64 -9.21 20.20
N ARG A 122 18.74 -8.31 19.80
CA ARG A 122 17.64 -7.80 20.63
C ARG A 122 16.42 -7.56 19.75
N ASP A 123 15.36 -8.19 20.18
CA ASP A 123 14.00 -8.24 19.68
C ASP A 123 13.42 -6.80 19.62
N THR A 124 13.49 -6.16 18.45
CA THR A 124 12.78 -4.91 18.15
C THR A 124 12.19 -5.01 16.78
N LEU A 125 10.87 -4.81 16.70
CA LEU A 125 10.12 -4.66 15.44
C LEU A 125 10.86 -3.69 14.51
N PRO A 126 10.94 -3.97 13.20
CA PRO A 126 11.70 -3.14 12.26
C PRO A 126 11.13 -1.73 12.23
N GLU A 127 11.98 -0.77 12.53
CA GLU A 127 11.70 0.65 12.36
C GLU A 127 11.85 0.98 10.87
N ASP A 128 10.75 1.45 10.29
CA ASP A 128 10.66 1.76 8.87
C ASP A 128 11.22 3.14 8.55
N VAL A 129 11.94 3.15 7.46
CA VAL A 129 12.55 4.35 6.91
C VAL A 129 11.91 4.60 5.55
N ASP A 130 11.02 5.59 5.51
CA ASP A 130 10.48 6.10 4.26
C ASP A 130 11.29 7.30 3.75
N ASP A 131 11.64 7.23 2.47
CA ASP A 131 12.16 8.29 1.63
C ASP A 131 13.44 9.02 2.09
N ALA A 132 14.58 8.44 1.71
CA ALA A 132 15.71 9.25 1.32
C ALA A 132 16.19 8.77 -0.05
N ASP A 133 15.85 9.50 -1.08
CA ASP A 133 16.65 9.54 -2.27
C ASP A 133 18.00 10.11 -1.87
N ALA A 134 19.01 9.30 -1.99
CA ALA A 134 20.34 9.66 -2.42
C ALA A 134 21.42 8.73 -1.82
N ALA A 135 22.35 8.51 -2.64
CA ALA A 135 23.66 7.91 -2.44
C ALA A 135 23.74 6.43 -2.80
N GLU A 136 24.03 6.23 -4.06
CA GLU A 136 24.90 5.14 -4.49
C GLU A 136 26.24 5.26 -3.76
N GLY A 137 26.32 4.61 -2.61
CA GLY A 137 27.55 4.41 -1.86
C GLY A 137 27.86 2.93 -1.84
N ALA A 138 28.94 2.53 -2.45
CA ALA A 138 29.45 1.17 -2.51
C ALA A 138 29.56 0.55 -1.12
N ALA A 139 28.68 -0.41 -0.80
CA ALA A 139 28.78 -1.29 0.34
C ALA A 139 28.74 -2.74 -0.13
N CYS A 140 29.62 -3.54 0.39
CA CYS A 140 29.87 -4.95 0.13
C CYS A 140 28.56 -5.74 -0.08
N ALA A 141 28.42 -6.35 -1.27
CA ALA A 141 27.18 -6.88 -1.81
C ALA A 141 26.79 -8.20 -1.13
N ALA A 142 25.86 -8.12 -0.20
CA ALA A 142 24.94 -9.24 -0.03
C ALA A 142 24.06 -9.31 -1.31
N VAL A 143 24.04 -10.49 -1.95
CA VAL A 143 23.24 -10.70 -3.17
C VAL A 143 21.78 -10.30 -2.88
N PRO A 144 21.20 -9.37 -3.62
CA PRO A 144 19.86 -8.90 -3.35
C PRO A 144 18.85 -10.04 -3.59
N VAL A 145 18.23 -10.54 -2.53
CA VAL A 145 17.26 -11.63 -2.62
C VAL A 145 15.95 -11.07 -3.16
N ALA A 146 15.53 -11.57 -4.33
CA ALA A 146 14.23 -11.28 -4.89
C ALA A 146 13.12 -11.99 -4.07
N GLN A 147 12.10 -11.26 -3.65
CA GLN A 147 10.95 -11.78 -2.91
C GLN A 147 9.74 -11.86 -3.84
N LEU A 148 9.02 -12.97 -3.80
CA LEU A 148 7.78 -13.13 -4.54
C LEU A 148 6.82 -11.99 -4.19
N ALA A 149 6.27 -11.37 -5.22
CA ALA A 149 5.32 -10.29 -5.08
C ALA A 149 4.25 -10.40 -6.18
N ARG A 150 2.98 -10.34 -5.78
CA ARG A 150 1.83 -10.49 -6.67
C ARG A 150 0.78 -9.45 -6.37
N THR A 151 0.23 -8.83 -7.42
CA THR A 151 -0.83 -7.83 -7.33
C THR A 151 -1.81 -8.04 -8.47
N ARG A 152 -3.09 -8.27 -8.15
CA ARG A 152 -4.17 -8.19 -9.14
C ARG A 152 -4.62 -6.76 -9.29
N TYR A 153 -5.06 -6.40 -10.48
CA TYR A 153 -5.65 -5.09 -10.72
C TYR A 153 -6.85 -5.18 -11.65
N ARG A 154 -7.72 -4.18 -11.52
CA ARG A 154 -8.84 -3.92 -12.41
C ARG A 154 -8.90 -2.44 -12.75
N ARG A 155 -9.01 -2.10 -14.02
CA ARG A 155 -9.23 -0.74 -14.48
C ARG A 155 -10.70 -0.38 -14.32
N LEU A 156 -10.98 0.70 -13.61
CA LEU A 156 -12.34 1.16 -13.30
C LEU A 156 -12.81 2.25 -14.26
N ALA A 157 -11.91 3.14 -14.67
CA ALA A 157 -12.20 4.24 -15.58
C ALA A 157 -10.96 4.68 -16.35
N THR A 158 -11.17 5.40 -17.44
CA THR A 158 -10.12 5.98 -18.29
C THR A 158 -10.46 7.40 -18.70
N VAL A 159 -9.42 8.21 -18.96
CA VAL A 159 -9.57 9.53 -19.58
C VAL A 159 -8.40 9.80 -20.51
N GLU A 160 -8.69 10.55 -21.58
CA GLU A 160 -7.67 11.13 -22.45
C GLU A 160 -7.81 12.65 -22.37
N LEU A 161 -6.79 13.33 -21.89
CA LEU A 161 -6.77 14.78 -21.73
C LEU A 161 -6.10 15.44 -22.96
N PRO A 162 -6.60 16.57 -23.45
CA PRO A 162 -6.06 17.29 -24.61
C PRO A 162 -4.80 18.09 -24.23
N HIS A 163 -3.87 17.44 -23.54
CA HIS A 163 -2.62 18.03 -23.06
C HIS A 163 -1.42 17.21 -23.50
N ALA A 164 -0.52 17.82 -24.26
CA ALA A 164 0.77 17.23 -24.60
C ALA A 164 1.69 17.25 -23.38
N VAL A 165 2.05 16.08 -22.86
CA VAL A 165 2.98 15.92 -21.71
C VAL A 165 4.31 15.34 -22.17
N ASP A 166 4.27 14.32 -23.00
CA ASP A 166 5.42 13.68 -23.63
C ASP A 166 5.42 13.99 -25.15
N ARG A 167 5.66 12.99 -25.98
CA ARG A 167 5.70 13.10 -27.45
C ARG A 167 4.34 13.10 -28.14
N TYR A 168 3.27 12.79 -27.43
CA TYR A 168 1.91 12.70 -27.97
C TYR A 168 1.14 14.00 -27.69
N PRO A 169 0.20 14.39 -28.56
CA PRO A 169 -0.62 15.59 -28.37
C PRO A 169 -1.59 15.49 -27.20
N THR A 170 -1.87 14.28 -26.75
CA THR A 170 -2.78 13.98 -25.64
C THR A 170 -2.07 13.19 -24.57
N SER A 171 -2.67 13.12 -23.39
CA SER A 171 -2.18 12.29 -22.26
C SER A 171 -3.30 11.41 -21.71
N ARG A 172 -2.97 10.18 -21.38
CA ARG A 172 -3.92 9.14 -20.96
C ARG A 172 -3.71 8.76 -19.51
N TYR A 173 -4.83 8.58 -18.80
CA TYR A 173 -4.84 8.21 -17.39
C TYR A 173 -5.96 7.22 -17.11
N ALA A 174 -5.82 6.44 -16.06
CA ALA A 174 -6.82 5.49 -15.61
C ALA A 174 -6.95 5.47 -14.09
N LEU A 175 -8.16 5.22 -13.61
CA LEU A 175 -8.42 4.79 -12.25
C LEU A 175 -8.32 3.26 -12.20
N VAL A 176 -7.53 2.73 -11.28
CA VAL A 176 -7.36 1.29 -11.10
C VAL A 176 -7.60 0.89 -9.66
N GLU A 177 -8.26 -0.24 -9.48
CA GLU A 177 -8.35 -0.98 -8.23
C GLU A 177 -7.20 -1.98 -8.15
N LEU A 178 -6.57 -2.11 -7.00
CA LEU A 178 -5.41 -2.97 -6.77
C LEU A 178 -5.67 -3.89 -5.58
N LEU A 179 -5.40 -5.18 -5.76
CA LEU A 179 -5.55 -6.23 -4.75
C LEU A 179 -4.17 -6.91 -4.57
N PRO A 180 -3.33 -6.42 -3.66
CA PRO A 180 -2.04 -7.05 -3.39
C PRO A 180 -2.21 -8.36 -2.62
N GLU A 181 -1.77 -9.48 -3.20
CA GLU A 181 -1.72 -10.79 -2.53
C GLU A 181 -0.55 -10.86 -1.54
N THR A 182 0.50 -10.11 -1.78
CA THR A 182 1.69 -9.97 -0.92
C THR A 182 1.82 -8.52 -0.43
N GLY A 183 2.71 -8.25 0.53
CA GLY A 183 2.90 -6.92 1.13
C GLY A 183 4.38 -6.50 1.13
N ARG A 184 5.05 -6.43 -0.03
CA ARG A 184 6.45 -5.99 -0.10
C ARG A 184 6.55 -4.47 -0.14
N ARG A 185 7.68 -3.94 0.33
CA ARG A 185 7.94 -2.49 0.35
C ARG A 185 7.70 -1.86 -1.02
N HIS A 186 6.90 -0.80 -1.07
CA HIS A 186 6.49 -0.07 -2.28
C HIS A 186 5.92 -0.98 -3.39
N GLN A 187 5.34 -2.14 -3.05
CA GLN A 187 4.95 -3.16 -4.03
C GLN A 187 4.06 -2.59 -5.14
N LEU A 188 2.95 -1.94 -4.78
CA LEU A 188 1.98 -1.41 -5.76
C LEU A 188 2.64 -0.39 -6.69
N ARG A 189 3.45 0.50 -6.14
CA ARG A 189 4.18 1.54 -6.88
C ARG A 189 5.18 0.93 -7.88
N ARG A 190 5.94 -0.08 -7.44
CA ARG A 190 6.93 -0.81 -8.26
C ARG A 190 6.27 -1.67 -9.32
N HIS A 191 5.18 -2.37 -8.97
CA HIS A 191 4.42 -3.20 -9.89
C HIS A 191 3.79 -2.37 -11.02
N LEU A 192 3.14 -1.26 -10.70
CA LEU A 192 2.54 -0.39 -11.72
C LEU A 192 3.60 0.28 -12.59
N LYS A 193 4.77 0.65 -12.03
CA LYS A 193 5.92 1.06 -12.85
C LYS A 193 6.39 -0.05 -13.78
N HIS A 194 6.46 -1.30 -13.30
CA HIS A 194 6.92 -2.46 -14.08
C HIS A 194 6.08 -2.67 -15.34
N ILE A 195 4.75 -2.56 -15.22
CA ILE A 195 3.84 -2.67 -16.37
C ILE A 195 3.69 -1.36 -17.16
N ALA A 196 4.58 -0.38 -16.98
CA ALA A 196 4.60 0.93 -17.65
C ALA A 196 3.40 1.86 -17.35
N HIS A 197 2.66 1.62 -16.27
CA HIS A 197 1.55 2.43 -15.79
C HIS A 197 1.81 3.02 -14.39
N PRO A 198 2.87 3.84 -14.20
CA PRO A 198 3.24 4.35 -12.89
C PRO A 198 2.14 5.21 -12.31
N ILE A 199 2.05 5.22 -10.96
CA ILE A 199 1.09 6.03 -10.21
C ILE A 199 1.44 7.51 -10.36
N ILE A 200 0.42 8.35 -10.50
CA ILE A 200 0.55 9.81 -10.53
C ILE A 200 0.90 10.32 -9.13
N GLY A 201 1.80 11.30 -9.08
CA GLY A 201 2.29 11.86 -7.83
C GLY A 201 3.41 11.03 -7.16
N ASP A 202 3.79 9.89 -7.74
CA ASP A 202 4.92 9.10 -7.25
C ASP A 202 6.25 9.78 -7.63
N ALA A 203 6.97 10.28 -6.61
CA ALA A 203 8.25 10.95 -6.82
C ALA A 203 9.38 9.97 -7.22
N THR A 204 9.32 8.73 -6.70
CA THR A 204 10.38 7.74 -6.88
C THR A 204 10.19 6.87 -8.15
N TYR A 205 8.97 6.41 -8.37
CA TYR A 205 8.67 5.44 -9.45
C TYR A 205 7.82 6.06 -10.57
N GLY A 206 7.33 7.27 -10.39
CA GLY A 206 6.46 7.97 -11.32
C GLY A 206 7.20 8.62 -12.50
N LYS A 207 6.46 9.42 -13.25
CA LYS A 207 6.95 10.25 -14.34
C LYS A 207 6.80 11.73 -13.99
N GLY A 208 7.89 12.41 -13.69
CA GLY A 208 7.89 13.79 -13.22
C GLY A 208 7.12 14.77 -14.09
N ARG A 209 7.10 14.58 -15.43
CA ARG A 209 6.31 15.45 -16.35
C ARG A 209 4.81 15.30 -16.09
N HIS A 210 4.30 14.05 -15.94
CA HIS A 210 2.89 13.80 -15.64
C HIS A 210 2.53 14.26 -14.23
N ASN A 211 3.43 14.11 -13.25
CA ASN A 211 3.20 14.63 -11.90
C ASN A 211 3.05 16.16 -11.92
N ARG A 212 3.93 16.89 -12.61
CA ARG A 212 3.81 18.36 -12.79
C ARG A 212 2.54 18.76 -13.52
N GLN A 213 2.09 17.98 -14.50
CA GLN A 213 0.82 18.23 -15.18
C GLN A 213 -0.36 18.15 -14.21
N PHE A 214 -0.39 17.14 -13.32
CA PHE A 214 -1.44 17.05 -12.30
C PHE A 214 -1.37 18.15 -11.26
N GLN A 215 -0.17 18.61 -10.91
CA GLN A 215 0.02 19.78 -10.06
C GLN A 215 -0.58 21.04 -10.71
N ALA A 216 -0.31 21.24 -11.99
CA ALA A 216 -0.81 22.41 -12.73
C ALA A 216 -2.33 22.38 -12.97
N LEU A 217 -2.91 21.21 -13.32
CA LEU A 217 -4.33 21.10 -13.65
C LEU A 217 -5.22 20.97 -12.41
N PHE A 218 -4.77 20.27 -11.39
CA PHE A 218 -5.61 19.85 -10.26
C PHE A 218 -5.06 20.29 -8.89
N GLY A 219 -3.93 20.99 -8.84
CA GLY A 219 -3.27 21.35 -7.59
C GLY A 219 -2.79 20.16 -6.76
N SER A 220 -2.71 18.95 -7.35
CA SER A 220 -2.40 17.72 -6.62
C SER A 220 -0.89 17.49 -6.56
N HIS A 221 -0.33 17.51 -5.34
CA HIS A 221 1.09 17.28 -5.06
C HIS A 221 1.36 15.93 -4.38
N ARG A 222 0.32 15.11 -4.16
CA ARG A 222 0.39 13.85 -3.43
C ARG A 222 0.56 12.63 -4.34
N LEU A 223 1.01 11.53 -3.76
CA LEU A 223 0.86 10.20 -4.35
C LEU A 223 -0.63 9.84 -4.44
N LEU A 224 -1.16 9.62 -5.65
CA LEU A 224 -2.56 9.24 -5.86
C LEU A 224 -2.75 7.73 -5.69
N LEU A 225 -2.51 7.26 -4.44
CA LEU A 225 -2.70 5.89 -3.97
C LEU A 225 -3.42 5.93 -2.62
N ALA A 226 -4.50 5.17 -2.47
CA ALA A 226 -5.30 5.08 -1.26
C ALA A 226 -5.66 3.64 -0.92
N CYS A 227 -5.46 3.21 0.34
CA CYS A 227 -5.97 1.97 0.88
C CYS A 227 -7.43 2.17 1.28
N THR A 228 -8.36 1.61 0.51
CA THR A 228 -9.79 1.87 0.71
C THR A 228 -10.49 0.79 1.53
N ARG A 229 -9.86 -0.39 1.70
CA ARG A 229 -10.49 -1.49 2.44
C ARG A 229 -9.44 -2.42 3.03
N LEU A 230 -9.73 -2.87 4.25
CA LEU A 230 -9.13 -4.04 4.87
C LEU A 230 -10.24 -5.01 5.30
N ALA A 231 -10.08 -6.31 5.00
CA ALA A 231 -10.95 -7.35 5.51
C ALA A 231 -10.12 -8.50 6.09
N LEU A 232 -10.47 -8.93 7.29
CA LEU A 232 -9.77 -9.97 8.05
C LEU A 232 -10.72 -10.63 9.06
N ALA A 233 -10.36 -11.78 9.58
CA ALA A 233 -11.01 -12.27 10.78
C ALA A 233 -10.53 -11.45 11.99
N HIS A 234 -11.41 -11.06 12.88
CA HIS A 234 -11.04 -10.32 14.10
C HIS A 234 -10.10 -11.18 14.99
N PRO A 235 -8.97 -10.64 15.49
CA PRO A 235 -7.94 -11.46 16.15
C PRO A 235 -8.40 -12.16 17.44
N VAL A 236 -9.42 -11.61 18.11
CA VAL A 236 -9.95 -12.13 19.37
C VAL A 236 -11.29 -12.83 19.20
N THR A 237 -12.26 -12.20 18.55
CA THR A 237 -13.63 -12.76 18.40
C THR A 237 -13.74 -13.73 17.23
N HIS A 238 -12.76 -13.76 16.32
CA HIS A 238 -12.76 -14.50 15.06
C HIS A 238 -13.89 -14.17 14.09
N ALA A 239 -14.73 -13.19 14.41
CA ALA A 239 -15.76 -12.69 13.51
C ALA A 239 -15.14 -12.02 12.28
N ALA A 240 -15.84 -12.06 11.16
CA ALA A 240 -15.44 -11.30 9.99
C ALA A 240 -15.47 -9.79 10.29
N LEU A 241 -14.36 -9.12 10.05
CA LEU A 241 -14.20 -7.68 10.22
C LEU A 241 -13.85 -7.06 8.88
N GLU A 242 -14.63 -6.07 8.49
CA GLU A 242 -14.37 -5.24 7.33
C GLU A 242 -14.25 -3.78 7.75
N ILE A 243 -13.19 -3.11 7.31
CA ILE A 243 -12.94 -1.69 7.58
C ILE A 243 -12.79 -0.99 6.25
N VAL A 244 -13.66 -0.03 5.98
CA VAL A 244 -13.70 0.73 4.73
C VAL A 244 -13.36 2.19 5.00
N ALA A 245 -12.57 2.78 4.11
CA ALA A 245 -12.29 4.21 4.06
C ALA A 245 -12.61 4.75 2.67
N PRO A 246 -13.44 5.78 2.54
CA PRO A 246 -13.54 6.48 1.26
C PRO A 246 -12.17 7.07 0.89
N PRO A 247 -11.86 7.24 -0.40
CA PRO A 247 -10.69 8.01 -0.78
C PRO A 247 -10.69 9.39 -0.12
N ALA A 248 -9.54 9.82 0.41
CA ALA A 248 -9.43 11.13 1.03
C ALA A 248 -9.83 12.23 0.03
N GLU A 249 -10.33 13.36 0.55
CA GLU A 249 -10.89 14.45 -0.25
C GLU A 249 -9.95 14.91 -1.38
N ASP A 250 -8.67 15.07 -1.08
CA ASP A 250 -7.63 15.46 -2.04
C ASP A 250 -7.40 14.43 -3.18
N PHE A 251 -7.77 13.17 -2.98
CA PHE A 251 -7.83 12.15 -4.03
C PHE A 251 -9.15 12.23 -4.79
N ALA A 252 -10.27 12.34 -4.06
CA ALA A 252 -11.61 12.36 -4.62
C ALA A 252 -11.80 13.56 -5.57
N VAL A 253 -11.35 14.75 -5.18
CA VAL A 253 -11.40 15.96 -6.01
C VAL A 253 -10.72 15.75 -7.37
N VAL A 254 -9.56 15.12 -7.41
CA VAL A 254 -8.87 14.81 -8.68
C VAL A 254 -9.67 13.82 -9.51
N ALA A 255 -10.19 12.75 -8.90
CA ALA A 255 -10.98 11.76 -9.62
C ALA A 255 -12.29 12.33 -10.16
N CYS A 256 -12.98 13.19 -9.40
CA CYS A 256 -14.16 13.92 -9.86
C CYS A 256 -13.83 14.89 -11.02
N ALA A 257 -12.74 15.63 -10.93
CA ALA A 257 -12.30 16.51 -12.02
C ALA A 257 -11.97 15.73 -13.33
N LEU A 258 -11.70 14.44 -13.22
CA LEU A 258 -11.52 13.51 -14.35
C LEU A 258 -12.82 12.84 -14.80
N GLY A 259 -13.98 13.14 -14.18
CA GLY A 259 -15.29 12.59 -14.49
C GLY A 259 -15.49 11.16 -13.99
N TRP A 260 -14.86 10.78 -12.87
CA TRP A 260 -14.87 9.41 -12.36
C TRP A 260 -15.69 9.20 -11.08
N GLU A 261 -16.67 10.07 -10.79
CA GLU A 261 -17.55 9.98 -9.63
C GLU A 261 -18.28 8.64 -9.56
N ALA A 262 -18.86 8.22 -10.69
CA ALA A 262 -19.58 6.96 -10.77
C ALA A 262 -18.67 5.75 -10.55
N ALA A 263 -17.41 5.80 -11.03
CA ALA A 263 -16.42 4.75 -10.82
C ALA A 263 -15.99 4.66 -9.35
N LEU A 264 -15.82 5.81 -8.66
CA LEU A 264 -15.55 5.85 -7.22
C LEU A 264 -16.71 5.30 -6.41
N ALA A 265 -17.96 5.68 -6.73
CA ALA A 265 -19.15 5.19 -6.06
C ALA A 265 -19.32 3.68 -6.25
N SER A 266 -19.10 3.17 -7.48
CA SER A 266 -19.13 1.74 -7.76
C SER A 266 -18.05 0.96 -7.01
N ALA A 267 -16.84 1.50 -6.90
CA ALA A 267 -15.76 0.87 -6.15
C ALA A 267 -16.08 0.79 -4.64
N ALA A 268 -16.76 1.79 -4.10
CA ALA A 268 -17.23 1.79 -2.71
C ALA A 268 -18.35 0.76 -2.49
N ALA A 269 -19.36 0.69 -3.38
CA ALA A 269 -20.50 -0.22 -3.27
C ALA A 269 -20.11 -1.71 -3.47
N GLN A 270 -19.11 -1.99 -4.30
CA GLN A 270 -18.61 -3.36 -4.52
C GLN A 270 -17.75 -3.90 -3.36
N ALA A 271 -17.48 -3.10 -2.34
CA ALA A 271 -16.93 -3.61 -1.10
C ALA A 271 -17.85 -4.72 -0.51
N ASP A 272 -19.17 -4.55 -0.61
CA ASP A 272 -20.17 -5.45 -0.03
C ASP A 272 -20.39 -6.76 -0.83
N ALA A 273 -20.13 -6.76 -2.14
CA ALA A 273 -20.52 -7.87 -3.04
C ALA A 273 -19.40 -8.90 -3.32
N PHE A 274 -18.15 -8.61 -3.02
CA PHE A 274 -17.00 -9.39 -3.49
C PHE A 274 -16.62 -10.60 -2.62
N GLY A 275 -17.32 -10.84 -1.53
CA GLY A 275 -17.17 -12.07 -0.72
C GLY A 275 -17.72 -13.32 -1.44
N ALA A 276 -18.60 -13.17 -2.44
CA ALA A 276 -19.31 -14.28 -3.04
C ALA A 276 -18.90 -14.60 -4.50
N GLN A 277 -18.35 -13.67 -5.27
CA GLN A 277 -18.01 -13.90 -6.68
C GLN A 277 -16.77 -13.10 -7.10
N SER A 278 -15.57 -13.57 -6.72
CA SER A 278 -14.34 -13.06 -7.32
C SER A 278 -14.27 -13.51 -8.79
N PRO A 279 -14.12 -12.60 -9.78
CA PRO A 279 -13.83 -13.00 -11.17
C PRO A 279 -12.45 -13.65 -11.30
N PHE A 280 -11.71 -13.71 -10.23
CA PHE A 280 -10.40 -14.34 -10.14
C PHE A 280 -10.51 -15.66 -9.40
N PRO A 281 -9.92 -16.76 -9.90
CA PRO A 281 -9.90 -18.04 -9.18
C PRO A 281 -9.21 -17.86 -7.81
N ALA A 282 -9.69 -18.58 -6.81
CA ALA A 282 -9.10 -18.60 -5.48
C ALA A 282 -7.57 -18.81 -5.55
N PRO A 283 -6.76 -18.21 -4.66
CA PRO A 283 -5.32 -18.46 -4.63
C PRO A 283 -5.09 -19.96 -4.44
N ARG A 284 -4.28 -20.56 -5.32
CA ARG A 284 -3.84 -21.96 -5.13
C ARG A 284 -3.05 -22.00 -3.83
N SER A 285 -3.43 -22.89 -2.93
CA SER A 285 -2.68 -23.19 -1.71
C SER A 285 -1.24 -23.56 -2.09
N LEU A 286 -0.25 -22.93 -1.48
CA LEU A 286 1.17 -23.16 -1.71
C LEU A 286 1.65 -24.53 -1.17
N ASP A 287 0.77 -25.32 -0.57
CA ASP A 287 1.10 -26.61 0.09
C ASP A 287 1.27 -27.80 -0.87
N ALA A 288 1.09 -27.62 -2.19
CA ALA A 288 1.14 -28.74 -3.15
C ALA A 288 2.53 -28.97 -3.78
N ALA A 289 3.59 -28.27 -3.36
CA ALA A 289 4.92 -28.36 -3.98
C ALA A 289 5.96 -29.13 -3.14
N ASN A 290 5.59 -29.71 -2.01
CA ASN A 290 6.56 -30.45 -1.17
C ASN A 290 6.01 -31.83 -0.75
N ASP A 291 5.71 -32.69 -1.74
CA ASP A 291 5.52 -34.12 -1.51
C ASP A 291 6.81 -34.87 -1.90
N PRO A 292 7.62 -35.35 -0.93
CA PRO A 292 8.89 -36.04 -1.21
C PRO A 292 8.72 -37.48 -1.66
N THR A 293 7.49 -37.96 -1.95
CA THR A 293 7.22 -39.41 -2.18
C THR A 293 7.12 -39.83 -3.66
N ARG A 294 7.51 -38.95 -4.65
CA ARG A 294 7.50 -39.33 -6.06
C ARG A 294 8.90 -39.60 -6.63
N HIS A 295 9.66 -40.45 -5.98
CA HIS A 295 10.79 -41.13 -6.62
C HIS A 295 10.86 -42.57 -6.10
N SER A 296 10.08 -43.46 -6.72
CA SER A 296 10.32 -44.92 -6.79
C SER A 296 9.28 -45.54 -7.72
N ARG A 297 9.59 -45.59 -8.98
CA ARG A 297 9.43 -46.77 -9.90
C ARG A 297 9.94 -46.40 -11.28
#